data_5ebf6fd21ff61e6d0ad0c2aa54e5e6b3
#
_entry.id   5ebf6fd21ff61e6d0ad0c2aa54e5e6b3
#
_cell.length_a   1.000
_cell.length_b   1.000
_cell.length_c   1.000
_cell.angle_alpha   90.00
_cell.angle_beta   90.00
_cell.angle_gamma   90.00
#
_symmetry.space_group_name_H-M   'P 1'
#
loop_
_entity.id
_entity.type
_entity.pdbx_description
1 polymer ?
#
loop_
_entity_poly.entity_id
_entity_poly.type
_entity_poly.pdbx_seq_one_letter_code
_entity_poly.pdbx_strand_id
1 'polypeptide(L)'
;AAPTNRDKIMIIGGGPNRIGQGIEFDYCCVHAALALREDGYETIMVNCNPETVSTDYDTSDRLYFEPITLEDVLEIVRKEQPKGVIVQYGGQTPLKLARALEANGVPIIGTSPDAIDRAEDRERFQQAVERLGLKQPKNATVTSLEEAMSWTYAAIWRKRLAYQTTRRCCWITSLMTP
;
A
#
# COMPACT_ATOMS: atom_id res chain seq x y z
N ALA A 1 4.10 -25.78 -14.57
CA ALA A 1 2.71 -26.17 -14.46
C ALA A 1 2.00 -26.00 -15.80
N ALA A 2 1.07 -26.86 -16.14
CA ALA A 2 0.21 -26.67 -17.30
C ALA A 2 -0.98 -25.81 -16.89
N PRO A 3 -1.22 -24.65 -17.53
CA PRO A 3 -2.40 -23.85 -17.25
C PRO A 3 -3.69 -24.60 -17.54
N THR A 4 -4.73 -24.36 -16.77
CA THR A 4 -6.09 -24.85 -17.03
C THR A 4 -6.90 -23.81 -17.80
N ASN A 5 -8.08 -24.19 -18.28
CA ASN A 5 -9.03 -23.27 -18.93
C ASN A 5 -10.10 -22.74 -17.96
N ARG A 6 -9.92 -22.92 -16.65
CA ARG A 6 -10.85 -22.41 -15.64
C ARG A 6 -10.66 -20.91 -15.45
N ASP A 7 -11.69 -20.23 -14.94
CA ASP A 7 -11.58 -18.85 -14.48
C ASP A 7 -10.64 -18.78 -13.28
N LYS A 8 -9.60 -17.96 -13.37
CA LYS A 8 -8.53 -17.90 -12.38
C LYS A 8 -8.43 -16.50 -11.77
N ILE A 9 -8.17 -16.46 -10.47
CA ILE A 9 -7.83 -15.24 -9.76
C ILE A 9 -6.45 -15.42 -9.13
N MET A 10 -5.58 -14.42 -9.32
CA MET A 10 -4.25 -14.39 -8.75
C MET A 10 -4.21 -13.49 -7.52
N ILE A 11 -3.56 -13.96 -6.46
CA ILE A 11 -3.31 -13.21 -5.24
C ILE A 11 -1.80 -13.05 -5.08
N ILE A 12 -1.33 -11.82 -4.92
CA ILE A 12 0.10 -11.55 -4.68
C ILE A 12 0.31 -11.36 -3.19
N GLY A 13 1.16 -12.21 -2.61
CA GLY A 13 1.53 -12.18 -1.20
C GLY A 13 2.53 -11.08 -0.85
N GLY A 14 2.95 -11.07 0.41
CA GLY A 14 3.81 -10.02 0.97
C GLY A 14 5.30 -10.13 0.66
N GLY A 15 5.74 -11.31 0.20
CA GLY A 15 7.17 -11.61 0.07
C GLY A 15 7.85 -11.79 1.42
N PRO A 16 9.16 -11.55 1.52
CA PRO A 16 9.89 -11.67 2.77
C PRO A 16 9.33 -10.74 3.84
N ASN A 17 9.22 -11.25 5.06
CA ASN A 17 8.74 -10.47 6.20
C ASN A 17 9.66 -9.28 6.49
N ARG A 18 9.05 -8.15 6.82
CA ARG A 18 9.75 -6.93 7.23
C ARG A 18 9.50 -6.67 8.70
N ILE A 19 10.46 -6.03 9.37
CA ILE A 19 10.29 -5.58 10.76
C ILE A 19 9.06 -4.66 10.83
N GLY A 20 8.13 -4.98 11.75
CA GLY A 20 6.87 -4.27 11.91
C GLY A 20 5.71 -4.76 11.05
N GLN A 21 5.91 -5.75 10.17
CA GLN A 21 4.82 -6.48 9.53
C GLN A 21 4.36 -7.64 10.41
N GLY A 22 3.05 -7.75 10.61
CA GLY A 22 2.45 -8.89 11.29
C GLY A 22 1.92 -9.93 10.30
N ILE A 23 1.30 -10.97 10.85
CA ILE A 23 0.72 -12.09 10.09
C ILE A 23 -0.58 -11.69 9.36
N GLU A 24 -1.13 -10.52 9.60
CA GLU A 24 -2.39 -10.05 9.04
C GLU A 24 -2.39 -10.04 7.51
N PHE A 25 -1.27 -9.75 6.87
CA PHE A 25 -1.17 -9.77 5.41
C PHE A 25 -1.27 -11.19 4.85
N ASP A 26 -0.60 -12.14 5.50
CA ASP A 26 -0.69 -13.54 5.10
C ASP A 26 -2.08 -14.11 5.37
N TYR A 27 -2.66 -13.80 6.53
CA TYR A 27 -4.02 -14.15 6.88
C TYR A 27 -5.03 -13.67 5.82
N CYS A 28 -4.93 -12.42 5.38
CA CYS A 28 -5.80 -11.88 4.32
C CYS A 28 -5.63 -12.63 2.99
N CYS A 29 -4.40 -12.97 2.61
CA CYS A 29 -4.13 -13.75 1.39
C CYS A 29 -4.74 -15.14 1.45
N VAL A 30 -4.59 -15.84 2.58
CA VAL A 30 -5.15 -17.18 2.79
C VAL A 30 -6.68 -17.16 2.72
N HIS A 31 -7.32 -16.25 3.46
CA HIS A 31 -8.78 -16.13 3.45
C HIS A 31 -9.35 -15.72 2.09
N ALA A 32 -8.63 -14.87 1.36
CA ALA A 32 -9.01 -14.55 -0.02
C ALA A 32 -8.95 -15.77 -0.94
N ALA A 33 -7.91 -16.60 -0.82
CA ALA A 33 -7.79 -17.83 -1.60
C ALA A 33 -8.92 -18.81 -1.29
N LEU A 34 -9.25 -18.99 -0.01
CA LEU A 34 -10.34 -19.87 0.41
C LEU A 34 -11.71 -19.39 -0.10
N ALA A 35 -12.02 -18.11 0.07
CA ALA A 35 -13.29 -17.52 -0.38
C ALA A 35 -13.46 -17.62 -1.90
N LEU A 36 -12.42 -17.31 -2.66
CA LEU A 36 -12.45 -17.41 -4.12
C LEU A 36 -12.63 -18.86 -4.62
N ARG A 37 -12.05 -19.82 -3.89
CA ARG A 37 -12.25 -21.24 -4.18
C ARG A 37 -13.68 -21.66 -3.90
N GLU A 38 -14.30 -21.19 -2.82
CA GLU A 38 -15.74 -21.42 -2.53
C GLU A 38 -16.63 -20.85 -3.63
N ASP A 39 -16.26 -19.68 -4.20
CA ASP A 39 -16.94 -19.07 -5.34
C ASP A 39 -16.67 -19.76 -6.68
N GLY A 40 -15.86 -20.82 -6.71
CA GLY A 40 -15.59 -21.65 -7.89
C GLY A 40 -14.44 -21.20 -8.78
N TYR A 41 -13.68 -20.21 -8.38
CA TYR A 41 -12.47 -19.79 -9.09
C TYR A 41 -11.29 -20.71 -8.79
N GLU A 42 -10.41 -20.89 -9.77
CA GLU A 42 -9.09 -21.47 -9.54
C GLU A 42 -8.17 -20.37 -8.96
N THR A 43 -7.60 -20.63 -7.80
CA THR A 43 -6.79 -19.64 -7.07
C THR A 43 -5.31 -19.84 -7.37
N ILE A 44 -4.63 -18.73 -7.65
CA ILE A 44 -3.18 -18.68 -7.86
C ILE A 44 -2.58 -17.81 -6.77
N MET A 45 -1.69 -18.38 -5.97
CA MET A 45 -0.88 -17.64 -5.00
C MET A 45 0.51 -17.39 -5.56
N VAL A 46 0.98 -16.14 -5.46
CA VAL A 46 2.37 -15.75 -5.77
C VAL A 46 2.99 -15.21 -4.50
N ASN A 47 3.92 -15.95 -3.92
CA ASN A 47 4.63 -15.53 -2.71
C ASN A 47 5.97 -16.27 -2.61
N CYS A 48 6.95 -15.68 -1.92
CA CYS A 48 8.30 -16.25 -1.77
C CYS A 48 8.74 -16.38 -0.30
N ASN A 49 7.80 -16.36 0.64
CA ASN A 49 8.12 -16.56 2.05
C ASN A 49 7.73 -17.98 2.50
N PRO A 50 8.71 -18.86 2.78
CA PRO A 50 8.42 -20.25 3.15
C PRO A 50 7.80 -20.42 4.55
N GLU A 51 7.77 -19.37 5.35
CA GLU A 51 7.25 -19.40 6.71
C GLU A 51 5.81 -18.87 6.81
N THR A 52 5.09 -18.77 5.67
CA THR A 52 3.72 -18.27 5.62
C THR A 52 2.74 -19.34 5.18
N VAL A 53 1.54 -19.32 5.74
CA VAL A 53 0.47 -20.28 5.43
C VAL A 53 0.00 -20.13 3.98
N SER A 54 0.10 -18.93 3.40
CA SER A 54 -0.24 -18.71 1.98
C SER A 54 0.63 -19.52 1.01
N THR A 55 1.80 -19.98 1.45
CA THR A 55 2.71 -20.83 0.66
C THR A 55 2.55 -22.30 0.95
N ASP A 56 1.61 -22.70 1.81
CA ASP A 56 1.28 -24.11 2.00
C ASP A 56 0.60 -24.68 0.75
N TYR A 57 0.90 -25.94 0.46
CA TYR A 57 0.48 -26.62 -0.79
C TYR A 57 -1.04 -26.78 -0.93
N ASP A 58 -1.80 -26.67 0.15
CA ASP A 58 -3.26 -26.85 0.20
C ASP A 58 -4.04 -25.53 0.30
N THR A 59 -3.37 -24.41 0.48
CA THR A 59 -4.01 -23.09 0.61
C THR A 59 -4.60 -22.59 -0.71
N SER A 60 -3.88 -22.75 -1.81
CA SER A 60 -4.34 -22.34 -3.13
C SER A 60 -4.28 -23.52 -4.12
N ASP A 61 -5.00 -23.43 -5.25
CA ASP A 61 -4.95 -24.45 -6.29
C ASP A 61 -3.59 -24.46 -7.01
N ARG A 62 -2.91 -23.31 -7.06
CA ARG A 62 -1.58 -23.15 -7.65
C ARG A 62 -0.74 -22.22 -6.81
N LEU A 63 0.45 -22.65 -6.48
CA LEU A 63 1.48 -21.85 -5.85
C LEU A 63 2.62 -21.56 -6.82
N TYR A 64 2.92 -20.29 -7.04
CA TYR A 64 4.16 -19.82 -7.63
C TYR A 64 5.06 -19.28 -6.53
N PHE A 65 6.06 -20.07 -6.17
CA PHE A 65 7.05 -19.69 -5.18
C PHE A 65 8.17 -18.92 -5.84
N GLU A 66 7.87 -17.66 -6.21
CA GLU A 66 8.75 -16.80 -6.99
C GLU A 66 8.87 -15.42 -6.34
N PRO A 67 9.95 -14.68 -6.62
CA PRO A 67 10.08 -13.31 -6.15
C PRO A 67 8.94 -12.42 -6.62
N ILE A 68 8.57 -11.45 -5.78
CA ILE A 68 7.52 -10.49 -6.12
C ILE A 68 8.17 -9.29 -6.84
N THR A 69 8.66 -9.57 -8.05
CA THR A 69 9.16 -8.53 -8.97
C THR A 69 8.15 -8.31 -10.10
N LEU A 70 8.27 -7.19 -10.79
CA LEU A 70 7.36 -6.90 -11.91
C LEU A 70 7.50 -7.94 -13.02
N GLU A 71 8.74 -8.32 -13.32
CA GLU A 71 9.09 -9.25 -14.39
C GLU A 71 8.51 -10.63 -14.12
N ASP A 72 8.76 -11.18 -12.93
CA ASP A 72 8.28 -12.50 -12.55
C ASP A 72 6.76 -12.56 -12.53
N VAL A 73 6.11 -11.57 -11.95
CA VAL A 73 4.64 -11.49 -11.91
C VAL A 73 4.05 -11.40 -13.32
N LEU A 74 4.64 -10.60 -14.22
CA LEU A 74 4.17 -10.49 -15.60
C LEU A 74 4.30 -11.82 -16.37
N GLU A 75 5.39 -12.56 -16.15
CA GLU A 75 5.56 -13.88 -16.79
C GLU A 75 4.52 -14.89 -16.27
N ILE A 76 4.19 -14.86 -14.98
CA ILE A 76 3.13 -15.70 -14.43
C ILE A 76 1.76 -15.29 -15.00
N VAL A 77 1.48 -13.99 -15.07
CA VAL A 77 0.23 -13.47 -15.68
C VAL A 77 0.11 -13.90 -17.14
N ARG A 78 1.18 -13.78 -17.93
CA ARG A 78 1.20 -14.20 -19.34
C ARG A 78 0.93 -15.70 -19.49
N LYS A 79 1.45 -16.50 -18.59
CA LYS A 79 1.31 -17.95 -18.61
C LYS A 79 -0.08 -18.39 -18.17
N GLU A 80 -0.58 -17.85 -17.07
CA GLU A 80 -1.81 -18.29 -16.43
C GLU A 80 -3.07 -17.57 -16.94
N GLN A 81 -2.93 -16.37 -17.48
CA GLN A 81 -4.03 -15.53 -17.99
C GLN A 81 -5.16 -15.37 -16.96
N PRO A 82 -4.86 -14.88 -15.73
CA PRO A 82 -5.87 -14.73 -14.71
C PRO A 82 -6.91 -13.70 -15.11
N LYS A 83 -8.15 -13.90 -14.71
CA LYS A 83 -9.28 -12.98 -14.90
C LYS A 83 -9.12 -11.72 -14.04
N GLY A 84 -8.40 -11.82 -12.94
CA GLY A 84 -8.11 -10.72 -12.03
C GLY A 84 -6.90 -10.98 -11.15
N VAL A 85 -6.24 -9.90 -10.73
CA VAL A 85 -5.10 -9.94 -9.81
C VAL A 85 -5.38 -9.06 -8.60
N ILE A 86 -5.25 -9.61 -7.41
CA ILE A 86 -5.42 -8.92 -6.13
C ILE A 86 -4.04 -8.55 -5.59
N VAL A 87 -3.82 -7.25 -5.35
CA VAL A 87 -2.54 -6.70 -4.88
C VAL A 87 -2.61 -6.12 -3.46
N GLN A 88 -3.79 -5.90 -2.91
CA GLN A 88 -3.94 -5.17 -1.65
C GLN A 88 -3.68 -5.99 -0.39
N TYR A 89 -3.72 -7.31 -0.46
CA TYR A 89 -3.60 -8.17 0.73
C TYR A 89 -2.17 -8.45 1.15
N GLY A 90 -1.22 -8.38 0.24
CA GLY A 90 0.20 -8.65 0.52
C GLY A 90 0.98 -7.48 1.14
N GLY A 91 0.32 -6.40 1.53
CA GLY A 91 0.97 -5.21 2.09
C GLY A 91 1.72 -4.38 1.05
N GLN A 92 2.77 -3.68 1.49
CA GLN A 92 3.47 -2.68 0.68
C GLN A 92 4.20 -3.26 -0.56
N THR A 93 4.59 -4.52 -0.52
CA THR A 93 5.37 -5.12 -1.63
C THR A 93 4.54 -5.19 -2.92
N PRO A 94 3.36 -5.85 -2.94
CA PRO A 94 2.55 -5.89 -4.14
C PRO A 94 1.87 -4.55 -4.47
N LEU A 95 1.55 -3.71 -3.47
CA LEU A 95 0.96 -2.39 -3.72
C LEU A 95 1.86 -1.51 -4.60
N LYS A 96 3.18 -1.56 -4.41
CA LYS A 96 4.14 -0.82 -5.24
C LYS A 96 4.14 -1.26 -6.71
N LEU A 97 3.71 -2.50 -6.99
CA LEU A 97 3.64 -3.03 -8.34
C LEU A 97 2.31 -2.68 -9.04
N ALA A 98 1.28 -2.26 -8.31
CA ALA A 98 -0.08 -2.10 -8.84
C ALA A 98 -0.14 -1.23 -10.10
N ARG A 99 0.48 -0.06 -10.10
CA ARG A 99 0.52 0.84 -11.27
C ARG A 99 1.29 0.26 -12.45
N ALA A 100 2.42 -0.39 -12.17
CA ALA A 100 3.24 -0.99 -13.23
C ALA A 100 2.53 -2.19 -13.85
N LEU A 101 1.83 -2.99 -13.06
CA LEU A 101 1.00 -4.10 -13.56
C LEU A 101 -0.16 -3.58 -14.41
N GLU A 102 -0.89 -2.57 -13.94
CA GLU A 102 -1.97 -1.92 -14.70
C GLU A 102 -1.48 -1.37 -16.04
N ALA A 103 -0.33 -0.68 -16.05
CA ALA A 103 0.29 -0.13 -17.26
C ALA A 103 0.67 -1.22 -18.27
N ASN A 104 0.89 -2.47 -17.82
CA ASN A 104 1.13 -3.64 -18.66
C ASN A 104 -0.15 -4.41 -18.99
N GLY A 105 -1.33 -3.86 -18.71
CA GLY A 105 -2.62 -4.46 -19.07
C GLY A 105 -3.08 -5.58 -18.15
N VAL A 106 -2.48 -5.72 -16.96
CA VAL A 106 -2.91 -6.71 -15.97
C VAL A 106 -4.21 -6.26 -15.31
N PRO A 107 -5.26 -7.10 -15.28
CA PRO A 107 -6.55 -6.75 -14.69
C PRO A 107 -6.47 -6.75 -13.16
N ILE A 108 -6.24 -5.59 -12.56
CA ILE A 108 -6.26 -5.43 -11.09
C ILE A 108 -7.70 -5.38 -10.61
N ILE A 109 -8.03 -6.23 -9.65
CA ILE A 109 -9.37 -6.31 -9.04
C ILE A 109 -9.32 -5.99 -7.55
N GLY A 110 -10.50 -5.66 -6.99
CA GLY A 110 -10.64 -5.16 -5.63
C GLY A 110 -10.47 -3.66 -5.58
N THR A 111 -9.38 -3.17 -4.98
CA THR A 111 -9.09 -1.74 -4.93
C THR A 111 -8.38 -1.29 -6.22
N SER A 112 -8.90 -0.25 -6.85
CA SER A 112 -8.28 0.29 -8.08
C SER A 112 -6.90 0.88 -7.81
N PRO A 113 -5.94 0.79 -8.75
CA PRO A 113 -4.61 1.37 -8.61
C PRO A 113 -4.61 2.88 -8.31
N ASP A 114 -5.57 3.64 -8.86
CA ASP A 114 -5.73 5.06 -8.52
C ASP A 114 -6.17 5.29 -7.07
N ALA A 115 -7.05 4.44 -6.55
CA ALA A 115 -7.47 4.54 -5.14
C ALA A 115 -6.32 4.16 -4.19
N ILE A 116 -5.52 3.15 -4.55
CA ILE A 116 -4.32 2.77 -3.82
C ILE A 116 -3.33 3.95 -3.78
N ASP A 117 -3.04 4.52 -4.93
CA ASP A 117 -2.12 5.66 -5.04
C ASP A 117 -2.62 6.90 -4.27
N ARG A 118 -3.92 7.15 -4.31
CA ARG A 118 -4.53 8.25 -3.55
C ARG A 118 -4.38 8.07 -2.04
N ALA A 119 -4.39 6.84 -1.57
CA ALA A 119 -4.17 6.52 -0.16
C ALA A 119 -2.69 6.57 0.25
N GLU A 120 -1.78 6.21 -0.66
CA GLU A 120 -0.34 6.15 -0.44
C GLU A 120 0.35 7.52 -0.57
N ASP A 121 -0.10 8.33 -1.53
CA ASP A 121 0.46 9.67 -1.78
C ASP A 121 -0.03 10.66 -0.72
N ARG A 122 0.91 11.27 0.00
CA ARG A 122 0.61 12.16 1.12
C ARG A 122 -0.18 13.39 0.71
N GLU A 123 0.14 13.96 -0.44
CA GLU A 123 -0.54 15.17 -0.92
C GLU A 123 -1.95 14.86 -1.40
N ARG A 124 -2.11 13.79 -2.19
CA ARG A 124 -3.41 13.32 -2.66
C ARG A 124 -4.33 12.91 -1.50
N PHE A 125 -3.77 12.25 -0.49
CA PHE A 125 -4.51 11.87 0.71
C PHE A 125 -4.95 13.09 1.51
N GLN A 126 -4.06 14.06 1.72
CA GLN A 126 -4.39 15.32 2.40
C GLN A 126 -5.55 16.04 1.70
N GLN A 127 -5.49 16.19 0.38
CA GLN A 127 -6.55 16.80 -0.41
C GLN A 127 -7.89 16.05 -0.27
N ALA A 128 -7.84 14.72 -0.22
CA ALA A 128 -9.05 13.91 0.00
C ALA A 128 -9.67 14.16 1.37
N VAL A 129 -8.85 14.20 2.43
CA VAL A 129 -9.30 14.48 3.81
C VAL A 129 -9.89 15.89 3.93
N GLU A 130 -9.27 16.89 3.29
CA GLU A 130 -9.77 18.27 3.27
C GLU A 130 -11.13 18.36 2.56
N ARG A 131 -11.29 17.70 1.39
CA ARG A 131 -12.57 17.68 0.66
C ARG A 131 -13.70 17.04 1.47
N LEU A 132 -13.38 16.06 2.31
CA LEU A 132 -14.34 15.39 3.20
C LEU A 132 -14.63 16.21 4.47
N GLY A 133 -13.95 17.34 4.68
CA GLY A 133 -14.10 18.16 5.88
C GLY A 133 -13.63 17.49 7.17
N LEU A 134 -12.79 16.46 7.06
CA LEU A 134 -12.27 15.73 8.20
C LEU A 134 -11.14 16.53 8.88
N LYS A 135 -11.07 16.42 10.21
CA LYS A 135 -10.02 17.08 10.98
C LYS A 135 -8.70 16.34 10.84
N GLN A 136 -7.65 17.06 10.52
CA GLN A 136 -6.29 16.56 10.49
C GLN A 136 -5.33 17.55 11.17
N PRO A 137 -4.18 17.10 11.69
CA PRO A 137 -3.14 18.00 12.17
C PRO A 137 -2.67 18.95 11.06
N LYS A 138 -2.23 20.15 11.44
CA LYS A 138 -1.61 21.05 10.47
C LYS A 138 -0.34 20.39 9.93
N ASN A 139 -0.31 20.14 8.65
CA ASN A 139 0.80 19.53 7.93
C ASN A 139 1.12 20.34 6.68
N ALA A 140 2.27 20.08 6.10
CA ALA A 140 2.65 20.54 4.78
C ALA A 140 3.58 19.51 4.15
N THR A 141 3.40 19.29 2.87
CA THR A 141 4.33 18.50 2.05
C THR A 141 5.21 19.49 1.31
N VAL A 142 6.53 19.34 1.45
CA VAL A 142 7.52 20.19 0.80
C VAL A 142 8.48 19.31 0.01
N THR A 143 8.82 19.76 -1.19
CA THR A 143 9.68 19.03 -2.12
C THR A 143 11.05 19.69 -2.30
N SER A 144 11.21 20.92 -1.80
CA SER A 144 12.46 21.67 -1.86
C SER A 144 12.87 22.25 -0.52
N LEU A 145 14.18 22.53 -0.36
CA LEU A 145 14.70 23.17 0.83
C LEU A 145 14.12 24.59 1.02
N GLU A 146 13.91 25.32 -0.08
CA GLU A 146 13.33 26.67 -0.05
C GLU A 146 11.90 26.66 0.46
N GLU A 147 11.07 25.72 -0.01
CA GLU A 147 9.71 25.53 0.47
C GLU A 147 9.69 25.15 1.96
N ALA A 148 10.61 24.26 2.38
CA ALA A 148 10.72 23.85 3.78
C ALA A 148 11.08 25.04 4.69
N MET A 149 12.02 25.87 4.26
CA MET A 149 12.40 27.09 4.99
C MET A 149 11.26 28.08 5.03
N SER A 150 10.61 28.37 3.92
CA SER A 150 9.46 29.27 3.83
C SER A 150 8.33 28.82 4.77
N TRP A 151 8.00 27.54 4.76
CA TRP A 151 6.97 26.98 5.64
C TRP A 151 7.34 27.10 7.12
N THR A 152 8.60 26.79 7.46
CA THR A 152 9.12 26.91 8.83
C THR A 152 9.09 28.35 9.31
N TYR A 153 9.53 29.31 8.49
CA TYR A 153 9.43 30.74 8.80
C TYR A 153 7.99 31.18 8.98
N ALA A 154 7.09 30.80 8.08
CA ALA A 154 5.67 31.13 8.19
C ALA A 154 5.01 30.52 9.44
N ALA A 155 5.41 29.33 9.85
CA ALA A 155 4.92 28.67 11.07
C ALA A 155 5.44 29.39 12.34
N ILE A 156 6.72 29.80 12.35
CA ILE A 156 7.34 30.57 13.46
C ILE A 156 6.70 31.94 13.56
N TRP A 157 6.50 32.63 12.44
CA TRP A 157 5.87 33.96 12.43
C TRP A 157 4.41 33.92 12.88
N ARG A 158 3.63 32.90 12.47
CA ARG A 158 2.26 32.70 12.96
C ARG A 158 2.21 32.45 14.46
N LYS A 159 3.15 31.69 15.02
CA LYS A 159 3.26 31.48 16.46
C LYS A 159 3.65 32.79 17.19
N ARG A 160 4.54 33.58 16.60
CA ARG A 160 4.99 34.86 17.18
C ARG A 160 3.88 35.91 17.20
N LEU A 161 3.07 35.97 16.11
CA LEU A 161 1.90 36.85 16.05
C LEU A 161 0.80 36.41 17.03
N ALA A 162 0.52 35.12 17.17
CA ALA A 162 -0.42 34.58 18.15
C ALA A 162 0.05 34.83 19.59
N TYR A 163 1.36 34.86 19.84
CA TYR A 163 1.95 35.19 21.14
C TYR A 163 1.83 36.67 21.49
N GLN A 164 1.92 37.54 20.49
CA GLN A 164 1.75 39.00 20.71
C GLN A 164 0.29 39.36 20.96
N THR A 165 -0.68 38.60 20.44
CA THR A 165 -2.12 38.83 20.65
C THR A 165 -2.64 38.22 21.94
N THR A 166 -1.97 37.21 22.50
CA THR A 166 -2.35 36.57 23.77
C THR A 166 -1.25 36.78 24.82
N ARG A 167 -1.32 37.91 25.54
CA ARG A 167 -0.47 38.21 26.69
C ARG A 167 -0.72 37.28 27.89
N ARG A 168 -0.73 35.97 27.71
CA ARG A 168 -0.77 34.99 28.80
C ARG A 168 -0.15 33.69 28.33
N CYS A 169 1.20 33.59 28.46
CA CYS A 169 1.87 32.32 28.73
C CYS A 169 3.39 32.53 28.86
N CYS A 170 3.87 32.59 30.09
CA CYS A 170 5.28 32.76 30.48
C CYS A 170 6.14 31.47 30.38
N TRP A 171 5.85 30.53 29.47
CA TRP A 171 6.52 29.20 29.48
C TRP A 171 7.34 28.83 28.24
N ILE A 172 7.57 29.76 27.31
CA ILE A 172 8.31 29.42 26.06
C ILE A 172 9.69 30.10 25.97
N THR A 173 10.10 30.87 26.93
CA THR A 173 11.44 31.50 26.93
C THR A 173 12.58 30.60 27.37
N SER A 174 12.30 29.37 27.82
CA SER A 174 13.30 28.42 28.32
C SER A 174 13.84 27.40 27.30
N LEU A 175 13.38 27.44 26.04
CA LEU A 175 13.77 26.45 25.02
C LEU A 175 14.51 27.06 23.83
N MET A 176 14.93 28.32 23.89
CA MET A 176 15.65 29.00 22.81
C MET A 176 16.89 29.77 23.32
N THR A 177 17.66 29.16 24.16
CA THR A 177 19.07 29.59 24.39
C THR A 177 19.98 28.46 23.91
N PRO A 178 21.04 28.82 23.13
CA PRO A 178 21.96 27.87 22.49
C PRO A 178 22.72 27.01 23.48
#